data_91cdf941852ffe70e9c02c668079caca
#
_entry.id   91cdf941852ffe70e9c02c668079caca
#
_cell.length_a   1.000
_cell.length_b   1.000
_cell.length_c   1.000
_cell.angle_alpha   90.00
_cell.angle_beta   90.00
_cell.angle_gamma   90.00
#
_symmetry.space_group_name_H-M   'P 1'
#
loop_
_entity.id
_entity.type
_entity.pdbx_description
1 polymer ?
#
loop_
_entity_poly.entity_id
_entity_poly.type
_entity_poly.pdbx_seq_one_letter_code
_entity_poly.pdbx_strand_id
1 'polypeptide(L)'
;MKRFLVLVCLFAAFFGKLSTASATEVGRGRDLGLGVAFGSPTSLVGKVFTGRGNAIDFGFGFWSYGWHCNERGLCGGRTFDIVTLNADYLWQEPLVVGTGANLDWHIGAGGRVWLGGDDFAAAARMPVGIDLTFRRPSFLEVFLEIAPAVYVVPGLYLDLEAFLGVRLYF
;
A
#
# COMPACT_ATOMS: atom_id res chain seq x y z
N MET A 1 9.49 6.01 -27.48
CA MET A 1 9.09 7.33 -26.96
C MET A 1 7.62 7.68 -27.21
N LYS A 2 7.05 7.55 -28.44
CA LYS A 2 5.65 7.92 -28.73
C LYS A 2 4.60 7.12 -27.92
N ARG A 3 4.84 5.83 -27.63
CA ARG A 3 3.90 4.99 -26.86
C ARG A 3 3.86 5.32 -25.38
N PHE A 4 4.95 5.82 -24.83
CA PHE A 4 5.03 6.27 -23.44
C PHE A 4 4.26 7.59 -23.22
N LEU A 5 4.34 8.50 -24.19
CA LEU A 5 3.62 9.77 -24.16
C LEU A 5 2.10 9.57 -24.20
N VAL A 6 1.61 8.61 -24.99
CA VAL A 6 0.18 8.27 -25.08
C VAL A 6 -0.34 7.70 -23.75
N LEU A 7 0.45 6.88 -23.07
CA LEU A 7 0.07 6.33 -21.77
C LEU A 7 -0.05 7.42 -20.69
N VAL A 8 0.89 8.37 -20.68
CA VAL A 8 0.88 9.52 -19.75
C VAL A 8 -0.30 10.45 -20.05
N CYS A 9 -0.62 10.68 -21.32
CA CYS A 9 -1.77 11.50 -21.70
C CYS A 9 -3.12 10.83 -21.37
N LEU A 10 -3.23 9.50 -21.51
CA LEU A 10 -4.42 8.75 -21.10
C LEU A 10 -4.60 8.77 -19.58
N PHE A 11 -3.51 8.67 -18.81
CA PHE A 11 -3.53 8.78 -17.37
C PHE A 11 -3.97 10.19 -16.92
N ALA A 12 -3.41 11.24 -17.52
CA ALA A 12 -3.79 12.62 -17.24
C ALA A 12 -5.24 12.94 -17.62
N ALA A 13 -5.77 12.35 -18.71
CA ALA A 13 -7.15 12.55 -19.13
C ALA A 13 -8.18 11.84 -18.21
N PHE A 14 -7.78 10.76 -17.54
CA PHE A 14 -8.63 10.08 -16.57
C PHE A 14 -8.80 10.88 -15.27
N PHE A 15 -7.79 11.63 -14.85
CA PHE A 15 -7.83 12.50 -13.66
C PHE A 15 -8.49 13.87 -13.91
N GLY A 16 -8.67 14.28 -15.17
CA GLY A 16 -9.18 15.61 -15.53
C GLY A 16 -10.69 15.84 -15.34
N LYS A 17 -11.44 14.85 -14.86
CA LYS A 17 -12.90 14.95 -14.63
C LYS A 17 -13.34 14.52 -13.22
N LEU A 18 -12.49 14.70 -12.22
CA LEU A 18 -12.93 14.57 -10.83
C LEU A 18 -13.68 15.84 -10.45
N SER A 19 -15.00 15.79 -10.61
CA SER A 19 -15.93 16.78 -10.09
C SER A 19 -15.67 16.94 -8.59
N THR A 20 -15.61 18.17 -8.14
CA THR A 20 -15.63 18.57 -6.73
C THR A 20 -16.88 18.00 -6.06
N ALA A 21 -16.86 16.71 -5.69
CA ALA A 21 -17.83 16.17 -4.76
C ALA A 21 -17.62 16.91 -3.44
N SER A 22 -18.70 17.46 -2.91
CA SER A 22 -18.77 18.14 -1.62
C SER A 22 -17.96 17.37 -0.59
N ALA A 23 -16.97 18.03 0.01
CA ALA A 23 -15.94 17.43 0.84
C ALA A 23 -16.51 16.61 2.00
N THR A 24 -16.78 15.34 1.76
CA THR A 24 -16.93 14.36 2.82
C THR A 24 -15.51 14.12 3.32
N GLU A 25 -15.25 14.51 4.56
CA GLU A 25 -13.92 14.38 5.19
C GLU A 25 -13.63 12.89 5.34
N VAL A 26 -12.79 12.34 4.48
CA VAL A 26 -12.43 10.89 4.46
C VAL A 26 -11.92 10.42 5.82
N GLY A 27 -11.08 11.24 6.48
CA GLY A 27 -10.49 10.96 7.78
C GLY A 27 -11.35 11.31 8.99
N ARG A 28 -12.59 11.77 8.83
CA ARG A 28 -13.39 12.26 9.96
C ARG A 28 -13.74 11.16 10.95
N GLY A 29 -13.28 11.33 12.20
CA GLY A 29 -13.50 10.38 13.29
C GLY A 29 -12.68 9.10 13.15
N ARG A 30 -11.54 9.16 12.44
CA ARG A 30 -10.62 8.06 12.22
C ARG A 30 -9.20 8.59 12.37
N ASP A 31 -8.66 8.57 13.59
CA ASP A 31 -7.34 9.12 13.83
C ASP A 31 -6.23 8.11 13.51
N LEU A 32 -6.36 6.90 14.04
CA LEU A 32 -5.40 5.82 13.88
C LEU A 32 -6.09 4.52 13.46
N GLY A 33 -5.70 3.97 12.32
CA GLY A 33 -6.08 2.64 11.86
C GLY A 33 -4.91 1.67 12.01
N LEU A 34 -5.17 0.48 12.55
CA LEU A 34 -4.20 -0.63 12.61
C LEU A 34 -4.82 -1.87 11.98
N GLY A 35 -4.00 -2.67 11.29
CA GLY A 35 -4.52 -3.81 10.58
C GLY A 35 -3.49 -4.77 10.02
N VAL A 36 -3.95 -5.57 9.09
CA VAL A 36 -3.13 -6.56 8.37
C VAL A 36 -3.36 -6.43 6.86
N ALA A 37 -2.31 -6.60 6.10
CA ALA A 37 -2.34 -6.66 4.65
C ALA A 37 -1.77 -7.99 4.17
N PHE A 38 -2.48 -8.63 3.26
CA PHE A 38 -2.05 -9.83 2.55
C PHE A 38 -1.54 -9.41 1.18
N GLY A 39 -0.32 -9.84 0.87
CA GLY A 39 0.34 -9.47 -0.37
C GLY A 39 1.80 -9.89 -0.35
N SER A 40 2.61 -9.18 -1.10
CA SER A 40 4.06 -9.42 -1.15
C SER A 40 4.81 -8.19 -0.60
N PRO A 41 5.24 -8.24 0.68
CA PRO A 41 5.02 -9.26 1.72
C PRO A 41 3.70 -9.08 2.50
N THR A 42 3.29 -10.14 3.25
CA THR A 42 2.24 -9.99 4.28
C THR A 42 2.75 -9.08 5.38
N SER A 43 1.93 -8.12 5.81
CA SER A 43 2.37 -7.02 6.67
C SER A 43 1.35 -6.65 7.72
N LEU A 44 1.83 -6.21 8.88
CA LEU A 44 1.07 -5.36 9.77
C LEU A 44 1.08 -3.96 9.18
N VAL A 45 -0.07 -3.31 9.14
CA VAL A 45 -0.23 -1.99 8.54
C VAL A 45 -0.89 -1.02 9.49
N GLY A 46 -0.50 0.24 9.37
CA GLY A 46 -1.13 1.30 10.11
C GLY A 46 -1.30 2.53 9.24
N LYS A 47 -2.35 3.32 9.55
CA LYS A 47 -2.70 4.54 8.85
C LYS A 47 -3.08 5.62 9.84
N VAL A 48 -2.48 6.77 9.72
CA VAL A 48 -2.76 7.96 10.57
C VAL A 48 -3.21 9.08 9.67
N PHE A 49 -4.41 9.58 9.89
CA PHE A 49 -4.89 10.76 9.18
C PHE A 49 -4.23 12.02 9.72
N THR A 50 -3.62 12.80 8.83
CA THR A 50 -2.96 14.08 9.15
C THR A 50 -3.82 15.29 8.76
N GLY A 51 -4.93 15.05 8.09
CA GLY A 51 -5.86 16.07 7.61
C GLY A 51 -7.12 15.45 7.03
N ARG A 52 -7.93 16.26 6.37
CA ARG A 52 -9.25 15.84 5.86
C ARG A 52 -9.21 14.78 4.76
N GLY A 53 -8.12 14.74 4.00
CA GLY A 53 -7.91 13.79 2.91
C GLY A 53 -6.47 13.33 2.82
N ASN A 54 -5.66 13.57 3.86
CA ASN A 54 -4.25 13.20 3.87
C ASN A 54 -3.97 12.24 5.02
N ALA A 55 -3.15 11.23 4.75
CA ALA A 55 -2.75 10.25 5.75
C ALA A 55 -1.28 9.86 5.59
N ILE A 56 -0.69 9.35 6.66
CA ILE A 56 0.55 8.59 6.63
C ILE A 56 0.19 7.13 6.80
N ASP A 57 0.58 6.30 5.83
CA ASP A 57 0.48 4.86 5.89
C ASP A 57 1.84 4.26 6.21
N PHE A 58 1.89 3.24 7.04
CA PHE A 58 3.12 2.53 7.36
C PHE A 58 2.86 1.02 7.44
N GLY A 59 3.87 0.25 7.06
CA GLY A 59 3.79 -1.19 7.04
C GLY A 59 5.04 -1.84 7.61
N PHE A 60 4.83 -2.95 8.31
CA PHE A 60 5.85 -3.82 8.84
C PHE A 60 5.58 -5.24 8.35
N GLY A 61 6.37 -5.71 7.41
CA GLY A 61 6.17 -6.99 6.76
C GLY A 61 7.26 -7.99 7.09
N PHE A 62 6.89 -9.27 6.99
CA PHE A 62 7.79 -10.39 7.13
C PHE A 62 7.69 -11.27 5.90
N TRP A 63 8.83 -11.70 5.41
CA TRP A 63 8.94 -12.69 4.36
C TRP A 63 9.98 -13.73 4.73
N SER A 64 9.55 -14.98 4.78
CA SER A 64 10.48 -16.10 4.93
C SER A 64 10.61 -16.81 3.59
N TYR A 65 11.79 -16.80 3.00
CA TYR A 65 12.05 -17.48 1.74
C TYR A 65 13.18 -18.51 1.93
N GLY A 66 12.92 -19.77 1.57
CA GLY A 66 13.97 -20.77 1.49
C GLY A 66 13.47 -22.21 1.56
N TRP A 67 13.54 -22.90 0.42
CA TRP A 67 13.51 -24.36 0.36
C TRP A 67 14.88 -24.84 -0.13
N HIS A 68 15.63 -25.50 0.73
CA HIS A 68 16.82 -26.23 0.32
C HIS A 68 16.55 -27.71 0.56
N CYS A 69 16.56 -28.48 -0.52
CA CYS A 69 16.56 -29.96 -0.43
C CYS A 69 17.99 -30.44 -0.63
N ASN A 70 18.51 -31.23 0.28
CA ASN A 70 19.81 -31.86 0.10
C ASN A 70 19.69 -33.05 -0.88
N GLU A 71 20.82 -33.59 -1.31
CA GLU A 71 20.92 -34.73 -2.23
C GLU A 71 20.22 -36.00 -1.74
N ARG A 72 19.83 -36.08 -0.47
CA ARG A 72 19.11 -37.19 0.15
C ARG A 72 17.60 -36.96 0.23
N GLY A 73 17.09 -35.90 -0.44
CA GLY A 73 15.65 -35.56 -0.46
C GLY A 73 15.12 -35.01 0.86
N LEU A 74 15.98 -34.71 1.84
CA LEU A 74 15.58 -34.00 3.05
C LEU A 74 15.57 -32.51 2.75
N CYS A 75 14.38 -31.96 2.73
CA CYS A 75 14.15 -30.52 2.55
C CYS A 75 14.16 -29.86 3.93
N GLY A 76 15.18 -29.06 4.19
CA GLY A 76 15.30 -28.23 5.38
C GLY A 76 16.04 -26.96 4.96
N GLY A 77 15.48 -25.80 5.20
CA GLY A 77 16.06 -24.56 4.71
C GLY A 77 16.66 -23.70 5.81
N ARG A 78 17.70 -22.97 5.47
CA ARG A 78 17.94 -21.67 6.10
C ARG A 78 16.81 -20.78 5.63
N THR A 79 15.90 -20.43 6.53
CA THR A 79 14.94 -19.36 6.34
C THR A 79 15.73 -18.07 6.35
N PHE A 80 15.77 -17.37 5.22
CA PHE A 80 16.18 -15.98 5.20
C PHE A 80 14.95 -15.19 5.64
N ASP A 81 14.96 -14.73 6.88
CA ASP A 81 13.91 -13.87 7.39
C ASP A 81 14.20 -12.45 6.89
N ILE A 82 13.31 -11.95 6.05
CA ILE A 82 13.39 -10.59 5.53
C ILE A 82 12.33 -9.78 6.27
N VAL A 83 12.75 -8.69 6.86
CA VAL A 83 11.88 -7.68 7.44
C VAL A 83 11.74 -6.53 6.45
N THR A 84 10.52 -6.07 6.24
CA THR A 84 10.24 -4.91 5.41
C THR A 84 9.58 -3.81 6.23
N LEU A 85 9.99 -2.58 6.00
CA LEU A 85 9.38 -1.39 6.54
C LEU A 85 9.02 -0.46 5.39
N ASN A 86 7.81 0.06 5.39
CA ASN A 86 7.41 1.12 4.46
C ASN A 86 6.72 2.26 5.19
N ALA A 87 6.85 3.45 4.64
CA ALA A 87 6.12 4.63 5.05
C ALA A 87 5.78 5.47 3.81
N ASP A 88 4.51 5.82 3.68
CA ASP A 88 3.95 6.51 2.53
C ASP A 88 3.06 7.66 2.99
N TYR A 89 3.13 8.78 2.28
CA TYR A 89 2.19 9.86 2.43
C TYR A 89 1.09 9.71 1.38
N LEU A 90 -0.15 9.68 1.83
CA LEU A 90 -1.33 9.44 0.99
C LEU A 90 -2.17 10.71 0.84
N TRP A 91 -2.63 10.94 -0.38
CA TRP A 91 -3.73 11.86 -0.73
C TRP A 91 -4.95 11.00 -1.03
N GLN A 92 -6.05 11.28 -0.35
CA GLN A 92 -7.29 10.51 -0.46
C GLN A 92 -8.47 11.41 -0.79
N GLU A 93 -9.37 10.91 -1.65
CA GLU A 93 -10.61 11.58 -1.98
C GLU A 93 -11.76 10.57 -2.05
N PRO A 94 -12.99 10.98 -1.75
CA PRO A 94 -14.14 10.12 -1.86
C PRO A 94 -14.45 9.84 -3.33
N LEU A 95 -14.66 8.58 -3.67
CA LEU A 95 -15.11 8.13 -4.98
C LEU A 95 -16.63 7.95 -5.01
N VAL A 96 -17.17 7.26 -3.99
CA VAL A 96 -18.61 7.03 -3.83
C VAL A 96 -18.99 7.15 -2.35
N VAL A 97 -19.95 8.00 -2.08
CA VAL A 97 -20.53 8.16 -0.73
C VAL A 97 -21.88 7.46 -0.70
N GLY A 98 -21.91 6.27 -0.07
CA GLY A 98 -23.12 5.46 0.03
C GLY A 98 -23.81 5.59 1.39
N THR A 99 -25.02 5.01 1.52
CA THR A 99 -25.75 4.98 2.78
C THR A 99 -25.21 3.97 3.78
N GLY A 100 -24.59 2.88 3.31
CA GLY A 100 -24.03 1.79 4.13
C GLY A 100 -22.52 1.77 4.20
N ALA A 101 -21.84 2.23 3.14
CA ALA A 101 -20.38 2.27 3.03
C ALA A 101 -19.96 3.43 2.14
N ASN A 102 -18.73 3.88 2.32
CA ASN A 102 -18.06 4.83 1.43
C ASN A 102 -16.91 4.11 0.73
N LEU A 103 -16.71 4.44 -0.53
CA LEU A 103 -15.55 4.02 -1.31
C LEU A 103 -14.71 5.26 -1.57
N ASP A 104 -13.48 5.24 -1.09
CA ASP A 104 -12.52 6.30 -1.27
C ASP A 104 -11.38 5.77 -2.15
N TRP A 105 -10.66 6.63 -2.84
CA TRP A 105 -9.44 6.27 -3.54
C TRP A 105 -8.27 7.03 -2.96
N HIS A 106 -7.08 6.46 -3.08
CA HIS A 106 -5.87 7.13 -2.65
C HIS A 106 -4.75 6.98 -3.68
N ILE A 107 -3.86 7.95 -3.68
CA ILE A 107 -2.56 7.91 -4.32
C ILE A 107 -1.54 8.44 -3.32
N GLY A 108 -0.33 7.91 -3.38
CA GLY A 108 0.70 8.33 -2.44
C GLY A 108 2.10 8.31 -3.00
N ALA A 109 3.03 8.74 -2.16
CA ALA A 109 4.45 8.64 -2.41
C ALA A 109 5.17 8.32 -1.10
N GLY A 110 6.15 7.45 -1.17
CA GLY A 110 6.90 7.05 0.01
C GLY A 110 8.09 6.15 -0.31
N GLY A 111 8.46 5.36 0.66
CA GLY A 111 9.62 4.48 0.55
C GLY A 111 9.46 3.18 1.28
N ARG A 112 10.27 2.23 0.88
CA ARG A 112 10.39 0.91 1.50
C ARG A 112 11.84 0.54 1.71
N VAL A 113 12.11 -0.12 2.82
CA VAL A 113 13.38 -0.75 3.09
C VAL A 113 13.18 -2.24 3.37
N TRP A 114 14.12 -3.03 2.90
CA TRP A 114 14.22 -4.46 3.17
C TRP A 114 15.49 -4.72 3.95
N LEU A 115 15.36 -5.51 4.99
CA LEU A 115 16.45 -5.89 5.89
C LEU A 115 16.42 -7.42 6.00
N GLY A 116 17.47 -8.08 5.56
CA GLY A 116 17.54 -9.55 5.64
C GLY A 116 18.95 -10.06 5.59
N GLY A 117 19.40 -10.72 6.67
CA GLY A 117 20.77 -11.17 6.80
C GLY A 117 21.77 -10.01 6.71
N ASP A 118 22.70 -10.11 5.76
CA ASP A 118 23.68 -9.06 5.46
C ASP A 118 23.21 -8.15 4.31
N ASP A 119 22.00 -8.35 3.79
CA ASP A 119 21.45 -7.63 2.65
C ASP A 119 20.53 -6.49 3.08
N PHE A 120 20.65 -5.39 2.36
CA PHE A 120 19.81 -4.21 2.49
C PHE A 120 19.31 -3.78 1.11
N ALA A 121 18.03 -3.47 1.01
CA ALA A 121 17.46 -2.84 -0.18
C ALA A 121 16.58 -1.66 0.19
N ALA A 122 16.57 -0.66 -0.69
CA ALA A 122 15.73 0.53 -0.53
C ALA A 122 15.06 0.89 -1.84
N ALA A 123 13.79 1.27 -1.75
CA ALA A 123 12.96 1.65 -2.89
C ALA A 123 12.16 2.92 -2.60
N ALA A 124 11.93 3.72 -3.63
CA ALA A 124 10.86 4.68 -3.68
C ALA A 124 9.60 3.98 -4.21
N ARG A 125 8.42 4.24 -3.61
CA ARG A 125 7.16 3.61 -4.02
C ARG A 125 6.03 4.63 -4.18
N MET A 126 5.07 4.28 -5.00
CA MET A 126 3.90 5.12 -5.27
C MET A 126 2.62 4.27 -5.12
N PRO A 127 2.08 4.15 -3.91
CA PRO A 127 0.85 3.41 -3.70
C PRO A 127 -0.34 4.09 -4.38
N VAL A 128 -1.20 3.28 -4.98
CA VAL A 128 -2.49 3.67 -5.54
C VAL A 128 -3.51 2.62 -5.14
N GLY A 129 -4.64 3.03 -4.59
CA GLY A 129 -5.60 2.07 -4.10
C GLY A 129 -6.99 2.63 -3.88
N ILE A 130 -7.84 1.75 -3.37
CA ILE A 130 -9.21 2.03 -2.96
C ILE A 130 -9.43 1.54 -1.54
N ASP A 131 -10.18 2.33 -0.77
CA ASP A 131 -10.54 2.07 0.61
C ASP A 131 -12.06 1.99 0.73
N LEU A 132 -12.56 0.83 1.13
CA LEU A 132 -13.97 0.62 1.45
C LEU A 132 -14.16 0.76 2.95
N THR A 133 -14.86 1.82 3.36
CA THR A 133 -15.12 2.12 4.76
C THR A 133 -16.60 1.96 5.06
N PHE A 134 -16.92 1.25 6.12
CA PHE A 134 -18.29 0.97 6.50
C PHE A 134 -18.84 2.03 7.45
N ARG A 135 -20.11 2.37 7.32
CA ARG A 135 -20.78 3.26 8.29
C ARG A 135 -21.18 2.51 9.56
N ARG A 136 -21.42 1.21 9.44
CA ARG A 136 -21.68 0.29 10.54
C ARG A 136 -21.07 -1.08 10.22
N PRO A 137 -20.02 -1.50 10.93
CA PRO A 137 -19.27 -0.75 11.97
C PRO A 137 -18.36 0.34 11.35
N SER A 138 -18.34 1.53 11.96
CA SER A 138 -17.57 2.69 11.43
C SER A 138 -16.06 2.57 11.58
N PHE A 139 -15.61 1.63 12.40
CA PHE A 139 -14.19 1.38 12.67
C PHE A 139 -13.53 0.47 11.64
N LEU A 140 -14.27 -0.11 10.69
CA LEU A 140 -13.75 -1.11 9.74
C LEU A 140 -13.47 -0.47 8.39
N GLU A 141 -12.27 -0.71 7.87
CA GLU A 141 -11.86 -0.42 6.50
C GLU A 141 -11.32 -1.68 5.85
N VAL A 142 -11.68 -1.93 4.60
CA VAL A 142 -11.06 -2.91 3.70
C VAL A 142 -10.41 -2.15 2.57
N PHE A 143 -9.16 -2.44 2.25
CA PHE A 143 -8.43 -1.73 1.21
C PHE A 143 -7.79 -2.68 0.20
N LEU A 144 -7.66 -2.19 -1.03
CA LEU A 144 -6.90 -2.80 -2.11
C LEU A 144 -5.91 -1.77 -2.62
N GLU A 145 -4.64 -2.14 -2.66
CA GLU A 145 -3.55 -1.24 -3.05
C GLU A 145 -2.62 -1.93 -4.04
N ILE A 146 -2.15 -1.18 -5.02
CA ILE A 146 -1.06 -1.52 -5.93
C ILE A 146 0.02 -0.46 -5.76
N ALA A 147 1.27 -0.87 -5.57
CA ALA A 147 2.37 0.04 -5.36
C ALA A 147 3.54 -0.27 -6.30
N PRO A 148 3.65 0.43 -7.45
CA PRO A 148 4.89 0.43 -8.21
C PRO A 148 6.04 0.94 -7.34
N ALA A 149 7.16 0.22 -7.37
CA ALA A 149 8.35 0.54 -6.61
C ALA A 149 9.59 0.58 -7.51
N VAL A 150 10.46 1.53 -7.26
CA VAL A 150 11.77 1.66 -7.92
C VAL A 150 12.84 1.45 -6.87
N TYR A 151 13.48 0.30 -6.91
CA TYR A 151 14.63 0.03 -6.05
C TYR A 151 15.85 0.79 -6.54
N VAL A 152 16.58 1.38 -5.59
CA VAL A 152 17.79 2.15 -5.84
C VAL A 152 19.02 1.52 -5.17
N VAL A 153 18.82 0.64 -4.22
CA VAL A 153 19.84 -0.15 -3.53
C VAL A 153 19.36 -1.61 -3.50
N PRO A 154 20.19 -2.60 -3.84
CA PRO A 154 21.61 -2.51 -4.26
C PRO A 154 21.79 -2.07 -5.73
N GLY A 155 20.70 -1.97 -6.49
CA GLY A 155 20.73 -1.60 -7.90
C GLY A 155 19.38 -1.12 -8.38
N LEU A 156 19.33 -0.51 -9.56
CA LEU A 156 18.10 0.03 -10.12
C LEU A 156 17.27 -1.09 -10.75
N TYR A 157 16.07 -1.36 -10.20
CA TYR A 157 15.07 -2.25 -10.80
C TYR A 157 13.64 -1.82 -10.41
N LEU A 158 12.69 -2.25 -11.21
CA LEU A 158 11.28 -1.99 -11.00
C LEU A 158 10.61 -3.21 -10.36
N ASP A 159 9.71 -2.95 -9.43
CA ASP A 159 8.86 -3.95 -8.80
C ASP A 159 7.41 -3.46 -8.76
N LEU A 160 6.47 -4.38 -8.67
CA LEU A 160 5.05 -4.11 -8.54
C LEU A 160 4.49 -4.90 -7.37
N GLU A 161 4.10 -4.21 -6.35
CA GLU A 161 3.50 -4.78 -5.15
C GLU A 161 1.98 -4.68 -5.21
N ALA A 162 1.29 -5.64 -4.61
CA ALA A 162 -0.16 -5.62 -4.48
C ALA A 162 -0.58 -6.11 -3.10
N PHE A 163 -1.54 -5.43 -2.50
CA PHE A 163 -2.03 -5.71 -1.15
C PHE A 163 -3.54 -5.68 -1.09
N LEU A 164 -4.11 -6.64 -0.37
CA LEU A 164 -5.48 -6.62 0.10
C LEU A 164 -5.43 -6.65 1.64
N GLY A 165 -6.07 -5.70 2.29
CA GLY A 165 -5.96 -5.63 3.73
C GLY A 165 -7.22 -5.13 4.42
N VAL A 166 -7.15 -5.21 5.74
CA VAL A 166 -8.20 -4.76 6.66
C VAL A 166 -7.56 -3.92 7.73
N ARG A 167 -8.17 -2.76 8.06
CA ARG A 167 -7.78 -1.89 9.17
C ARG A 167 -8.96 -1.65 10.11
N LEU A 168 -8.64 -1.51 11.37
CA LEU A 168 -9.56 -1.11 12.42
C LEU A 168 -9.13 0.25 12.97
N TYR A 169 -10.04 1.20 13.01
CA TYR A 169 -9.82 2.56 13.49
C TYR A 169 -10.24 2.73 14.95
N PHE A 170 -9.46 3.52 15.67
CA PHE A 170 -9.61 3.83 17.09
C PHE A 170 -9.74 5.34 17.31
#